data_40f9924cfc59eb0753e07d57d63d9f98
#
_entry.id   40f9924cfc59eb0753e07d57d63d9f98
#
_cell.length_a   1.000
_cell.length_b   1.000
_cell.length_c   1.000
_cell.angle_alpha   90.00
_cell.angle_beta   90.00
_cell.angle_gamma   90.00
#
_symmetry.space_group_name_H-M   'P 1'
#
loop_
_entity.id
_entity.type
_entity.pdbx_description
1 polymer ?
#
loop_
_entity_poly.entity_id
_entity_poly.type
_entity_poly.pdbx_seq_one_letter_code
_entity_poly.pdbx_strand_id
1 'polypeptide(L)'
;HVDVHTTNRVIPCLLPAGLACLLAAPWLAGWIDGGPLALTLLFVLLYGLGNGMVTIVKGTVMAQYIDRHHVASLNGALGVPTALARAVAPLMLGVLWTREAGYSHGLMVLLALGILAVAALMQAQRLALRRAR
;
A
#
# COMPACT_ATOMS: atom_id res chain seq x y z
N HIS A 1 9.34 23.68 1.44
CA HIS A 1 9.46 22.79 2.61
C HIS A 1 8.26 21.86 2.60
N VAL A 2 8.42 20.67 2.07
CA VAL A 2 7.40 19.63 2.18
C VAL A 2 7.56 19.01 3.57
N ASP A 3 6.56 19.17 4.43
CA ASP A 3 6.57 18.60 5.77
C ASP A 3 6.68 17.08 5.69
N VAL A 4 7.73 16.53 6.31
CA VAL A 4 7.99 15.09 6.39
C VAL A 4 6.76 14.34 6.94
N HIS A 5 6.00 14.98 7.84
CA HIS A 5 4.76 14.42 8.38
C HIS A 5 3.64 14.30 7.34
N THR A 6 3.54 15.25 6.41
CA THR A 6 2.54 15.22 5.33
C THR A 6 2.92 14.15 4.30
N THR A 7 4.20 14.06 3.96
CA THR A 7 4.73 13.06 3.05
C THR A 7 4.47 11.64 3.57
N ASN A 8 4.74 11.37 4.84
CA ASN A 8 4.48 10.07 5.46
C ASN A 8 2.99 9.69 5.56
N ARG A 9 2.07 10.64 5.40
CA ARG A 9 0.62 10.35 5.35
C ARG A 9 0.13 10.11 3.93
N VAL A 10 0.62 10.87 2.97
CA VAL A 10 0.16 10.83 1.57
C VAL A 10 0.68 9.58 0.87
N ILE A 11 1.94 9.23 1.06
CA ILE A 11 2.57 8.10 0.36
C ILE A 11 1.82 6.77 0.55
N PRO A 12 1.44 6.35 1.78
CA PRO A 12 0.70 5.10 1.95
C PRO A 12 -0.70 5.11 1.34
N CYS A 13 -1.32 6.29 1.18
CA CYS A 13 -2.64 6.42 0.56
C CYS A 13 -2.61 6.19 -0.96
N LEU A 14 -1.46 6.35 -1.61
CA LEU A 14 -1.32 6.14 -3.05
C LEU A 14 -1.60 4.68 -3.45
N LEU A 15 -1.23 3.72 -2.61
CA LEU A 15 -1.44 2.29 -2.89
C LEU A 15 -2.92 1.90 -2.94
N PRO A 16 -3.76 2.17 -1.91
CA PRO A 16 -5.18 1.87 -1.99
C PRO A 16 -5.91 2.74 -3.03
N ALA A 17 -5.46 3.99 -3.27
CA ALA A 17 -6.02 4.82 -4.33
C ALA A 17 -5.77 4.21 -5.72
N GLY A 18 -4.56 3.73 -6.01
CA GLY A 18 -4.26 3.02 -7.24
C GLY A 18 -5.14 1.78 -7.41
N LEU A 19 -5.28 0.98 -6.36
CA LEU A 19 -6.11 -0.23 -6.41
C LEU A 19 -7.59 0.09 -6.63
N ALA A 20 -8.10 1.18 -6.05
CA ALA A 20 -9.45 1.66 -6.31
C ALA A 20 -9.66 2.06 -7.77
N CYS A 21 -8.67 2.69 -8.41
CA CYS A 21 -8.70 3.00 -9.85
C CYS A 21 -8.81 1.73 -10.70
N LEU A 22 -8.08 0.68 -10.35
CA LEU A 22 -8.13 -0.59 -11.06
C LEU A 22 -9.50 -1.27 -10.92
N LEU A 23 -10.09 -1.24 -9.72
CA LEU A 23 -11.44 -1.77 -9.48
C LEU A 23 -12.54 -0.97 -10.19
N ALA A 24 -12.32 0.32 -10.40
CA ALA A 24 -13.27 1.19 -11.11
C ALA A 24 -13.17 1.03 -12.64
N ALA A 25 -12.08 0.46 -13.17
CA ALA A 25 -11.86 0.36 -14.61
C ALA A 25 -12.99 -0.34 -15.39
N PRO A 26 -13.56 -1.48 -14.95
CA PRO A 26 -14.65 -2.13 -15.67
C PRO A 26 -15.94 -1.30 -15.70
N TRP A 27 -16.18 -0.45 -14.69
CA TRP A 27 -17.39 0.39 -14.63
C TRP A 27 -17.34 1.54 -15.62
N LEU A 28 -16.13 2.06 -15.92
CA LEU A 28 -15.96 3.12 -16.91
C LEU A 28 -15.88 2.60 -18.37
N ALA A 29 -15.72 1.30 -18.56
CA ALA A 29 -15.66 0.69 -19.88
C ALA A 29 -16.89 0.95 -20.75
N GLY A 30 -18.07 1.15 -20.12
CA GLY A 30 -19.31 1.44 -20.82
C GLY A 30 -19.61 2.92 -21.07
N TRP A 31 -18.78 3.83 -20.54
CA TRP A 31 -19.08 5.27 -20.57
C TRP A 31 -18.08 6.08 -21.37
N ILE A 32 -16.85 5.64 -21.46
CA ILE A 32 -15.76 6.42 -22.12
C ILE A 32 -14.87 5.45 -22.90
N ASP A 33 -14.74 5.68 -24.20
CA ASP A 33 -13.77 4.96 -25.04
C ASP A 33 -12.34 5.24 -24.54
N GLY A 34 -11.60 4.18 -24.20
CA GLY A 34 -10.26 4.30 -23.61
C GLY A 34 -10.23 4.52 -22.09
N GLY A 35 -11.38 4.66 -21.41
CA GLY A 35 -11.46 4.83 -19.95
C GLY A 35 -10.76 3.73 -19.14
N PRO A 36 -10.92 2.43 -19.46
CA PRO A 36 -10.24 1.34 -18.77
C PRO A 36 -8.71 1.40 -18.91
N LEU A 37 -8.22 1.79 -20.09
CA LEU A 37 -6.78 1.94 -20.31
C LEU A 37 -6.20 3.10 -19.47
N ALA A 38 -6.90 4.24 -19.47
CA ALA A 38 -6.49 5.41 -18.69
C ALA A 38 -6.43 5.09 -17.17
N LEU A 39 -7.44 4.38 -16.64
CA LEU A 39 -7.46 3.97 -15.24
C LEU A 39 -6.38 2.94 -14.92
N THR A 40 -6.10 2.03 -15.83
CA THR A 40 -5.01 1.05 -15.66
C THR A 40 -3.64 1.75 -15.65
N LEU A 41 -3.42 2.71 -16.53
CA LEU A 41 -2.20 3.53 -16.54
C LEU A 41 -2.06 4.36 -15.26
N LEU A 42 -3.16 4.95 -14.81
CA LEU A 42 -3.19 5.69 -13.54
C LEU A 42 -2.88 4.79 -12.35
N PHE A 43 -3.43 3.57 -12.33
CA PHE A 43 -3.07 2.55 -11.33
C PHE A 43 -1.57 2.26 -11.35
N VAL A 44 -0.97 2.00 -12.52
CA VAL A 44 0.47 1.71 -12.64
C VAL A 44 1.31 2.86 -12.09
N LEU A 45 0.94 4.11 -12.40
CA LEU A 45 1.62 5.30 -11.91
C LEU A 45 1.49 5.43 -10.38
N LEU A 46 0.28 5.38 -9.85
CA LEU A 46 0.02 5.54 -8.41
C LEU A 46 0.66 4.42 -7.60
N TYR A 47 0.52 3.18 -8.06
CA TYR A 47 1.08 2.02 -7.41
C TYR A 47 2.61 2.02 -7.49
N GLY A 48 3.18 2.30 -8.65
CA GLY A 48 4.63 2.37 -8.85
C GLY A 48 5.28 3.46 -8.00
N LEU A 49 4.73 4.68 -8.01
CA LEU A 49 5.20 5.78 -7.17
C LEU A 49 5.03 5.47 -5.68
N GLY A 50 3.86 4.98 -5.28
CA GLY A 50 3.58 4.64 -3.89
C GLY A 50 4.52 3.56 -3.36
N ASN A 51 4.71 2.47 -4.10
CA ASN A 51 5.58 1.37 -3.70
C ASN A 51 7.07 1.77 -3.67
N GLY A 52 7.52 2.55 -4.66
CA GLY A 52 8.87 3.09 -4.70
C GLY A 52 9.16 4.01 -3.51
N MET A 53 8.27 4.96 -3.23
CA MET A 53 8.41 5.88 -2.11
C MET A 53 8.36 5.19 -0.74
N VAL A 54 7.47 4.21 -0.55
CA VAL A 54 7.41 3.42 0.70
C VAL A 54 8.75 2.68 0.95
N THR A 55 9.38 2.19 -0.08
CA THR A 55 10.70 1.52 0.04
C THR A 55 11.78 2.49 0.50
N ILE A 56 11.82 3.69 -0.07
CA ILE A 56 12.76 4.75 0.32
C ILE A 56 12.50 5.20 1.76
N VAL A 57 11.24 5.45 2.11
CA VAL A 57 10.84 5.89 3.46
C VAL A 57 11.23 4.83 4.49
N LYS A 58 11.01 3.54 4.22
CA LYS A 58 11.46 2.46 5.12
C LYS A 58 12.97 2.52 5.38
N GLY A 59 13.77 2.71 4.34
CA GLY A 59 15.22 2.78 4.47
C GLY A 59 15.70 4.00 5.26
N THR A 60 15.11 5.16 5.03
CA THR A 60 15.54 6.42 5.67
C THR A 60 15.02 6.57 7.10
N VAL A 61 13.76 6.22 7.37
CA VAL A 61 13.16 6.34 8.70
C VAL A 61 13.83 5.40 9.70
N MET A 62 14.12 4.17 9.32
CA MET A 62 14.84 3.23 10.17
C MET A 62 16.22 3.78 10.58
N ALA A 63 16.95 4.37 9.63
CA ALA A 63 18.28 4.92 9.89
C ALA A 63 18.28 6.19 10.77
N GLN A 64 17.18 6.96 10.75
CA GLN A 64 17.07 8.22 11.49
C GLN A 64 16.58 8.07 12.93
N TYR A 65 15.71 7.09 13.21
CA TYR A 65 15.04 6.96 14.50
C TYR A 65 15.54 5.81 15.38
N ILE A 66 16.37 4.91 14.81
CA ILE A 66 16.83 3.72 15.52
C ILE A 66 18.36 3.72 15.56
N ASP A 67 18.90 3.42 16.75
CA ASP A 67 20.33 3.26 16.93
C ASP A 67 20.88 2.16 16.00
N ARG A 68 22.01 2.43 15.37
CA ARG A 68 22.64 1.56 14.34
C ARG A 68 22.80 0.11 14.79
N HIS A 69 22.98 -0.13 16.09
CA HIS A 69 23.13 -1.46 16.65
C HIS A 69 21.84 -2.29 16.62
N HIS A 70 20.67 -1.65 16.60
CA HIS A 70 19.35 -2.31 16.64
C HIS A 70 18.65 -2.35 15.27
N VAL A 71 19.10 -1.56 14.29
CA VAL A 71 18.49 -1.48 12.95
C VAL A 71 18.47 -2.84 12.25
N ALA A 72 19.58 -3.59 12.32
CA ALA A 72 19.68 -4.90 11.66
C ALA A 72 18.72 -5.93 12.26
N SER A 73 18.62 -5.99 13.59
CA SER A 73 17.71 -6.89 14.30
C SER A 73 16.23 -6.58 14.03
N LEU A 74 15.86 -5.30 14.05
CA LEU A 74 14.50 -4.85 13.75
C LEU A 74 14.13 -5.08 12.28
N ASN A 75 15.04 -4.81 11.35
CA ASN A 75 14.82 -5.12 9.93
C ASN A 75 14.64 -6.62 9.69
N GLY A 76 15.40 -7.46 10.38
CA GLY A 76 15.23 -8.90 10.34
C GLY A 76 13.87 -9.34 10.88
N ALA A 77 13.47 -8.82 12.05
CA ALA A 77 12.18 -9.12 12.67
C ALA A 77 10.99 -8.68 11.80
N LEU A 78 11.07 -7.52 11.14
CA LEU A 78 10.04 -7.04 10.21
C LEU A 78 10.10 -7.73 8.84
N GLY A 79 11.25 -8.28 8.48
CA GLY A 79 11.46 -9.01 7.23
C GLY A 79 10.64 -10.29 7.15
N VAL A 80 10.58 -11.05 8.25
CA VAL A 80 9.85 -12.33 8.30
C VAL A 80 8.36 -12.20 7.99
N PRO A 81 7.56 -11.36 8.68
CA PRO A 81 6.15 -11.21 8.34
C PRO A 81 5.94 -10.61 6.94
N THR A 82 6.83 -9.75 6.47
CA THR A 82 6.75 -9.20 5.12
C THR A 82 7.01 -10.27 4.06
N ALA A 83 7.98 -11.16 4.26
CA ALA A 83 8.26 -12.28 3.36
C ALA A 83 7.10 -13.29 3.34
N LEU A 84 6.54 -13.62 4.51
CA LEU A 84 5.35 -14.48 4.61
C LEU A 84 4.14 -13.88 3.89
N ALA A 85 3.86 -12.59 4.08
CA ALA A 85 2.77 -11.92 3.39
C ALA A 85 2.95 -11.94 1.87
N ARG A 86 4.18 -11.74 1.37
CA ARG A 86 4.49 -11.84 -0.07
C ARG A 86 4.33 -13.26 -0.62
N ALA A 87 4.66 -14.27 0.15
CA ALA A 87 4.49 -15.66 -0.26
C ALA A 87 3.01 -16.10 -0.26
N VAL A 88 2.23 -15.63 0.71
CA VAL A 88 0.81 -16.00 0.86
C VAL A 88 -0.09 -15.22 -0.10
N ALA A 89 0.25 -13.98 -0.47
CA ALA A 89 -0.59 -13.13 -1.30
C ALA A 89 -0.99 -13.76 -2.65
N PRO A 90 -0.08 -14.38 -3.45
CA PRO A 90 -0.47 -15.05 -4.69
C PRO A 90 -1.40 -16.24 -4.47
N LEU A 91 -1.19 -17.00 -3.38
CA LEU A 91 -2.04 -18.14 -3.03
C LEU A 91 -3.46 -17.67 -2.67
N MET A 92 -3.58 -16.62 -1.87
CA MET A 92 -4.88 -16.03 -1.54
C MET A 92 -5.62 -15.53 -2.78
N LEU A 93 -4.92 -14.85 -3.70
CA LEU A 93 -5.51 -14.39 -4.95
C LEU A 93 -5.97 -15.56 -5.84
N GLY A 94 -5.20 -16.63 -5.88
CA GLY A 94 -5.55 -17.85 -6.62
C GLY A 94 -6.80 -18.54 -6.06
N VAL A 95 -6.93 -18.63 -4.73
CA VAL A 95 -8.08 -19.23 -4.07
C VAL A 95 -9.35 -18.37 -4.24
N LEU A 96 -9.19 -17.04 -4.25
CA LEU A 96 -10.30 -16.09 -4.42
C LEU A 96 -10.72 -15.91 -5.89
N TRP A 97 -9.97 -16.49 -6.82
CA TRP A 97 -10.33 -16.44 -8.23
C TRP A 97 -11.57 -17.29 -8.52
N THR A 98 -12.53 -16.72 -9.22
CA THR A 98 -13.72 -17.43 -9.71
C THR A 98 -13.92 -17.17 -11.19
N ARG A 99 -14.56 -18.12 -11.91
CA ARG A 99 -14.83 -17.97 -13.34
C ARG A 99 -15.73 -16.76 -13.66
N GLU A 100 -16.66 -16.42 -12.75
CA GLU A 100 -17.62 -15.34 -12.96
C GLU A 100 -17.06 -13.97 -12.63
N ALA A 101 -16.32 -13.84 -11.52
CA ALA A 101 -15.82 -12.56 -11.01
C ALA A 101 -14.31 -12.34 -11.26
N GLY A 102 -13.61 -13.35 -11.81
CA GLY A 102 -12.17 -13.25 -12.01
C GLY A 102 -11.43 -12.94 -10.71
N TYR A 103 -10.58 -11.91 -10.74
CA TYR A 103 -9.82 -11.44 -9.58
C TYR A 103 -10.51 -10.35 -8.75
N SER A 104 -11.74 -9.96 -9.08
CA SER A 104 -12.43 -8.82 -8.43
C SER A 104 -12.56 -8.99 -6.92
N HIS A 105 -12.90 -10.19 -6.44
CA HIS A 105 -12.98 -10.48 -5.01
C HIS A 105 -11.60 -10.35 -4.31
N GLY A 106 -10.55 -10.88 -4.93
CA GLY A 106 -9.20 -10.74 -4.42
C GLY A 106 -8.73 -9.28 -4.34
N LEU A 107 -9.04 -8.48 -5.35
CA LEU A 107 -8.74 -7.06 -5.39
C LEU A 107 -9.51 -6.28 -4.31
N MET A 108 -10.78 -6.62 -4.05
CA MET A 108 -11.56 -6.03 -2.96
C MET A 108 -10.96 -6.33 -1.59
N VAL A 109 -10.53 -7.57 -1.36
CA VAL A 109 -9.85 -7.96 -0.11
C VAL A 109 -8.53 -7.19 0.05
N LEU A 110 -7.74 -7.07 -1.01
CA LEU A 110 -6.50 -6.28 -0.99
C LEU A 110 -6.77 -4.80 -0.73
N LEU A 111 -7.82 -4.23 -1.31
CA LEU A 111 -8.23 -2.86 -1.05
C LEU A 111 -8.61 -2.65 0.41
N ALA A 112 -9.42 -3.55 0.97
CA ALA A 112 -9.81 -3.49 2.38
C ALA A 112 -8.60 -3.58 3.32
N LEU A 113 -7.67 -4.51 3.06
CA LEU A 113 -6.42 -4.63 3.81
C LEU A 113 -5.54 -3.39 3.67
N GLY A 114 -5.46 -2.80 2.48
CA GLY A 114 -4.73 -1.55 2.24
C GLY A 114 -5.31 -0.37 3.03
N ILE A 115 -6.63 -0.23 3.07
CA ILE A 115 -7.32 0.81 3.86
C ILE A 115 -7.07 0.59 5.35
N LEU A 116 -7.17 -0.66 5.84
CA LEU A 116 -6.87 -0.99 7.23
C LEU A 116 -5.43 -0.67 7.61
N ALA A 117 -4.48 -0.98 6.75
CA ALA A 117 -3.06 -0.68 6.97
C ALA A 117 -2.82 0.84 7.07
N VAL A 118 -3.43 1.64 6.19
CA VAL A 118 -3.35 3.11 6.23
C VAL A 118 -4.00 3.66 7.50
N ALA A 119 -5.16 3.15 7.88
CA ALA A 119 -5.85 3.57 9.10
C ALA A 119 -5.02 3.25 10.36
N ALA A 120 -4.43 2.06 10.44
CA ALA A 120 -3.55 1.65 11.52
C ALA A 120 -2.30 2.55 11.61
N LEU A 121 -1.69 2.87 10.46
CA LEU A 121 -0.54 3.77 10.40
C LEU A 121 -0.91 5.18 10.88
N MET A 122 -2.05 5.72 10.46
CA MET A 122 -2.53 7.02 10.91
C MET A 122 -2.80 7.06 12.43
N GLN A 123 -3.37 5.98 12.97
CA GLN A 123 -3.59 5.86 14.42
C GLN A 123 -2.26 5.80 15.19
N ALA A 124 -1.30 5.01 14.72
CA ALA A 124 0.02 4.92 15.33
C ALA A 124 0.73 6.29 15.36
N GLN A 125 0.67 7.05 14.26
CA GLN A 125 1.23 8.40 14.21
C GLN A 125 0.54 9.36 15.17
N ARG A 126 -0.80 9.30 15.30
CA ARG A 126 -1.55 10.13 16.25
C ARG A 126 -1.16 9.83 17.70
N LEU A 127 -0.99 8.55 18.04
CA LEU A 127 -0.58 8.13 19.38
C LEU A 127 0.86 8.55 19.70
N ALA A 128 1.77 8.44 18.74
CA ALA A 128 3.15 8.88 18.90
C ALA A 128 3.25 10.38 19.15
N LEU A 129 2.49 11.20 18.40
CA LEU A 129 2.44 12.65 18.59
C LEU A 129 1.81 13.08 19.93
N ARG A 130 0.86 12.29 20.46
CA ARG A 130 0.27 12.54 21.78
C ARG A 130 1.23 12.26 22.94
N ARG A 131 2.15 11.31 22.77
CA ARG A 131 3.17 10.99 23.79
C ARG A 131 4.36 11.94 23.79
N ALA A 132 4.55 12.67 22.70
CA ALA A 132 5.64 13.66 22.55
C ALA A 132 5.26 15.07 23.05
N ARG A 133 4.01 15.27 23.45
CA ARG A 133 3.51 16.48 24.11
C ARG A 133 3.41 16.29 25.62
#